data_25b568b26ac78e21be59270c3e09339d
#
_entry.id   25b568b26ac78e21be59270c3e09339d
#
_cell.length_a   1.000
_cell.length_b   1.000
_cell.length_c   1.000
_cell.angle_alpha   90.00
_cell.angle_beta   90.00
_cell.angle_gamma   90.00
#
_symmetry.space_group_name_H-M   'P 1'
#
loop_
_entity.id
_entity.type
_entity.pdbx_description
1 polymer ?
#
loop_
_entity_poly.entity_id
_entity_poly.type
_entity_poly.pdbx_seq_one_letter_code
_entity_poly.pdbx_strand_id
1 'polypeptide(L)'
;MVLQKYDVVRTMIPFSTDEDRKNGHKKLNSNRMMEAQISGQYKYRPCIVVGTDKESGNVILAEIRTNRNKKYRSMLNDPDEAGIGHESSILTKDDQLVHVENDISQSLESLKCGHLSKQDIARFEKSYIEVNYGQYIQQTNQRQHETLEERERRIERELDEQLAGIEATPKSELTDKELLNKLETAEAGLSGSATYNNDYEI
;
A
#
# COMPACT_ATOMS: atom_id res chain seq x y z
N MET A 1 12.22 22.54 -9.75
CA MET A 1 10.80 22.12 -10.03
C MET A 1 10.51 21.02 -9.04
N VAL A 2 9.45 21.08 -8.27
CA VAL A 2 9.13 20.08 -7.24
C VAL A 2 8.27 19.00 -7.87
N LEU A 3 8.59 17.70 -7.63
CA LEU A 3 7.74 16.58 -8.06
C LEU A 3 6.36 16.67 -7.43
N GLN A 4 5.35 16.48 -8.25
CA GLN A 4 3.95 16.45 -7.83
C GLN A 4 3.40 15.01 -7.92
N LYS A 5 2.38 14.73 -7.12
CA LYS A 5 1.63 13.47 -7.23
C LYS A 5 1.13 13.31 -8.68
N TYR A 6 1.30 12.10 -9.23
CA TYR A 6 0.99 11.71 -10.62
C TYR A 6 1.94 12.25 -11.70
N ASP A 7 3.04 12.91 -11.33
CA ASP A 7 4.13 13.12 -12.28
C ASP A 7 4.71 11.78 -12.72
N VAL A 8 5.08 11.70 -13.99
CA VAL A 8 5.76 10.54 -14.55
C VAL A 8 7.25 10.81 -14.62
N VAL A 9 8.04 9.93 -14.00
CA VAL A 9 9.50 9.98 -14.03
C VAL A 9 10.05 8.71 -14.67
N ARG A 10 11.15 8.80 -15.40
CA ARG A 10 11.81 7.64 -15.97
C ARG A 10 13.11 7.36 -15.23
N THR A 11 13.09 6.34 -14.39
CA THR A 11 14.20 6.03 -13.48
C THR A 11 14.65 4.58 -13.55
N MET A 12 15.82 4.32 -13.00
CA MET A 12 16.38 2.98 -12.86
C MET A 12 15.67 2.25 -11.72
N ILE A 13 15.11 1.09 -12.00
CA ILE A 13 14.48 0.22 -11.02
C ILE A 13 15.26 -1.09 -10.91
N PRO A 14 15.91 -1.36 -9.77
CA PRO A 14 16.57 -2.63 -9.50
C PRO A 14 15.59 -3.81 -9.55
N PHE A 15 16.09 -5.01 -9.85
CA PHE A 15 15.28 -6.20 -9.72
C PHE A 15 14.96 -6.47 -8.24
N SER A 16 13.81 -7.09 -7.99
CA SER A 16 13.38 -7.41 -6.62
C SER A 16 14.31 -8.45 -5.99
N THR A 17 14.72 -8.18 -4.77
CA THR A 17 15.47 -9.11 -3.92
C THR A 17 14.53 -9.92 -3.02
N ASP A 18 15.07 -10.91 -2.30
CA ASP A 18 14.29 -11.65 -1.29
C ASP A 18 13.91 -10.76 -0.11
N GLU A 19 14.72 -9.75 0.21
CA GLU A 19 14.42 -8.75 1.21
C GLU A 19 13.22 -7.88 0.81
N ASP A 20 13.15 -7.43 -0.44
CA ASP A 20 11.99 -6.70 -0.96
C ASP A 20 10.69 -7.50 -0.83
N ARG A 21 10.78 -8.81 -1.09
CA ARG A 21 9.61 -9.70 -0.99
C ARG A 21 9.15 -9.87 0.47
N LYS A 22 10.10 -9.92 1.42
CA LYS A 22 9.78 -9.99 2.86
C LYS A 22 9.20 -8.67 3.38
N ASN A 23 9.73 -7.54 2.92
CA ASN A 23 9.30 -6.22 3.35
C ASN A 23 8.01 -5.75 2.65
N GLY A 24 7.56 -6.45 1.60
CA GLY A 24 6.37 -6.09 0.85
C GLY A 24 6.50 -4.82 0.00
N HIS A 25 7.70 -4.29 -0.18
CA HIS A 25 7.99 -3.15 -1.07
C HIS A 25 9.48 -3.09 -1.42
N LYS A 26 9.81 -2.36 -2.49
CA LYS A 26 11.19 -2.09 -2.86
C LYS A 26 11.66 -0.81 -2.21
N LYS A 27 12.84 -0.83 -1.59
CA LYS A 27 13.55 0.38 -1.20
C LYS A 27 14.58 0.74 -2.26
N LEU A 28 14.73 2.04 -2.53
CA LEU A 28 15.69 2.58 -3.49
C LEU A 28 16.44 3.73 -2.86
N ASN A 29 17.76 3.57 -2.71
CA ASN A 29 18.71 4.56 -2.25
C ASN A 29 19.98 4.53 -3.11
N SER A 30 20.91 5.44 -2.85
CA SER A 30 22.15 5.58 -3.62
C SER A 30 22.97 4.29 -3.64
N ASN A 31 23.12 3.61 -2.52
CA ASN A 31 23.87 2.36 -2.44
C ASN A 31 23.28 1.28 -3.31
N ARG A 32 21.97 1.07 -3.21
CA ARG A 32 21.25 0.06 -3.99
C ARG A 32 21.26 0.37 -5.48
N MET A 33 21.18 1.65 -5.87
CA MET A 33 21.32 2.07 -7.26
C MET A 33 22.71 1.74 -7.80
N MET A 34 23.76 2.02 -7.03
CA MET A 34 25.13 1.72 -7.40
C MET A 34 25.37 0.21 -7.52
N GLU A 35 24.92 -0.59 -6.57
CA GLU A 35 25.01 -2.06 -6.63
C GLU A 35 24.29 -2.64 -7.85
N ALA A 36 23.07 -2.17 -8.11
CA ALA A 36 22.31 -2.58 -9.28
C ALA A 36 22.99 -2.21 -10.59
N GLN A 37 23.61 -1.04 -10.64
CA GLN A 37 24.36 -0.54 -11.80
C GLN A 37 25.62 -1.37 -12.06
N ILE A 38 26.39 -1.69 -11.02
CA ILE A 38 27.60 -2.53 -11.10
C ILE A 38 27.25 -3.96 -11.54
N SER A 39 26.17 -4.53 -10.98
CA SER A 39 25.74 -5.90 -11.28
C SER A 39 24.92 -6.04 -12.57
N GLY A 40 24.49 -4.93 -13.19
CA GLY A 40 23.57 -4.94 -14.33
C GLY A 40 22.14 -5.43 -13.99
N GLN A 41 21.79 -5.53 -12.70
CA GLN A 41 20.52 -6.06 -12.21
C GLN A 41 19.45 -4.96 -12.06
N TYR A 42 19.15 -4.26 -13.16
CA TYR A 42 18.14 -3.19 -13.18
C TYR A 42 17.46 -3.06 -14.55
N LYS A 43 16.39 -2.26 -14.59
CA LYS A 43 15.74 -1.78 -15.81
C LYS A 43 15.37 -0.32 -15.66
N TYR A 44 15.54 0.47 -16.72
CA TYR A 44 14.92 1.79 -16.80
C TYR A 44 13.43 1.64 -17.06
N ARG A 45 12.61 2.29 -16.20
CA ARG A 45 11.16 2.21 -16.29
C ARG A 45 10.54 3.58 -16.06
N PRO A 46 9.47 3.89 -16.79
CA PRO A 46 8.59 4.98 -16.38
C PRO A 46 7.84 4.55 -15.10
N CYS A 47 7.70 5.50 -14.17
CA CYS A 47 7.01 5.33 -12.90
C CYS A 47 6.17 6.58 -12.64
N ILE A 48 5.03 6.44 -11.97
CA ILE A 48 4.27 7.57 -11.45
C ILE A 48 4.64 7.85 -10.00
N VAL A 49 4.62 9.12 -9.63
CA VAL A 49 4.70 9.55 -8.23
C VAL A 49 3.34 9.32 -7.58
N VAL A 50 3.25 8.38 -6.66
CA VAL A 50 2.01 8.06 -5.91
C VAL A 50 1.90 8.93 -4.67
N GLY A 51 3.01 9.23 -4.03
CA GLY A 51 3.06 10.04 -2.83
C GLY A 51 4.46 10.57 -2.54
N THR A 52 4.51 11.57 -1.69
CA THR A 52 5.75 12.12 -1.14
C THR A 52 5.57 12.26 0.35
N ASP A 53 6.53 11.76 1.11
CA ASP A 53 6.60 12.02 2.54
C ASP A 53 7.34 13.35 2.76
N LYS A 54 6.61 14.35 3.26
CA LYS A 54 7.13 15.71 3.44
C LYS A 54 8.16 15.82 4.56
N GLU A 55 8.11 14.92 5.53
CA GLU A 55 9.03 14.94 6.68
C GLU A 55 10.36 14.30 6.32
N SER A 56 10.34 13.12 5.70
CA SER A 56 11.55 12.41 5.30
C SER A 56 12.09 12.81 3.93
N GLY A 57 11.28 13.45 3.09
CA GLY A 57 11.61 13.74 1.68
C GLY A 57 11.58 12.49 0.77
N ASN A 58 11.08 11.37 1.28
CA ASN A 58 10.96 10.14 0.52
C ASN A 58 9.84 10.23 -0.51
N VAL A 59 10.02 9.55 -1.65
CA VAL A 59 9.05 9.50 -2.74
C VAL A 59 8.58 8.07 -2.96
N ILE A 60 7.28 7.89 -3.15
CA ILE A 60 6.69 6.58 -3.44
C ILE A 60 6.33 6.54 -4.93
N LEU A 61 6.83 5.52 -5.63
CA LEU A 61 6.64 5.33 -7.05
C LEU A 61 5.85 4.04 -7.33
N ALA A 62 4.98 4.09 -8.35
CA ALA A 62 4.37 2.90 -8.95
C ALA A 62 4.94 2.71 -10.37
N GLU A 63 5.45 1.50 -10.67
CA GLU A 63 6.03 1.20 -11.98
C GLU A 63 4.95 1.16 -13.07
N ILE A 64 5.29 1.67 -14.25
CA ILE A 64 4.51 1.53 -15.47
C ILE A 64 5.14 0.43 -16.35
N ARG A 65 4.30 -0.47 -16.85
CA ARG A 65 4.75 -1.63 -17.63
C ARG A 65 3.88 -1.85 -18.87
N THR A 66 4.49 -2.37 -19.93
CA THR A 66 3.80 -2.76 -21.18
C THR A 66 2.99 -4.06 -21.07
N ASN A 67 3.15 -4.81 -19.97
CA ASN A 67 2.47 -6.11 -19.82
C ASN A 67 0.96 -5.91 -19.62
N ARG A 68 0.16 -6.59 -20.43
CA ARG A 68 -1.32 -6.53 -20.48
C ARG A 68 -2.03 -7.36 -19.39
N ASN A 69 -1.32 -7.98 -18.45
CA ASN A 69 -1.96 -8.70 -17.37
C ASN A 69 -2.73 -7.71 -16.48
N LYS A 70 -4.06 -7.76 -16.53
CA LYS A 70 -4.96 -6.79 -15.89
C LYS A 70 -5.03 -6.94 -14.36
N LYS A 71 -4.53 -8.04 -13.80
CA LYS A 71 -4.56 -8.26 -12.36
C LYS A 71 -3.62 -7.27 -11.67
N TYR A 72 -4.14 -6.47 -10.74
CA TYR A 72 -3.40 -5.45 -10.00
C TYR A 72 -2.77 -4.36 -10.86
N ARG A 73 -3.50 -3.91 -11.91
CA ARG A 73 -3.02 -2.88 -12.83
C ARG A 73 -4.13 -1.97 -13.34
N SER A 74 -3.80 -0.70 -13.47
CA SER A 74 -4.62 0.31 -14.14
C SER A 74 -4.07 0.58 -15.53
N MET A 75 -4.88 0.37 -16.57
CA MET A 75 -4.48 0.66 -17.96
C MET A 75 -4.49 2.18 -18.19
N LEU A 76 -3.46 2.70 -18.87
CA LEU A 76 -3.42 4.09 -19.32
C LEU A 76 -4.31 4.29 -20.54
N ASN A 77 -5.09 5.37 -20.52
CA ASN A 77 -5.87 5.83 -21.68
C ASN A 77 -5.04 6.72 -22.59
N ASP A 78 -4.22 7.58 -21.98
CA ASP A 78 -3.40 8.56 -22.68
C ASP A 78 -1.92 8.36 -22.34
N PRO A 79 -1.28 7.37 -22.97
CA PRO A 79 0.14 7.12 -22.76
C PRO A 79 1.03 8.25 -23.31
N ASP A 80 0.55 9.06 -24.26
CA ASP A 80 1.32 10.15 -24.85
C ASP A 80 1.41 11.34 -23.87
N GLU A 81 0.32 11.71 -23.18
CA GLU A 81 0.33 12.72 -22.12
C GLU A 81 1.23 12.30 -20.95
N ALA A 82 1.26 11.01 -20.66
CA ALA A 82 2.18 10.44 -19.69
C ALA A 82 3.66 10.39 -20.16
N GLY A 83 3.94 10.79 -21.39
CA GLY A 83 5.29 10.76 -21.96
C GLY A 83 5.83 9.36 -22.28
N ILE A 84 4.94 8.37 -22.49
CA ILE A 84 5.31 6.95 -22.64
C ILE A 84 5.26 6.50 -24.10
N GLY A 85 4.31 7.02 -24.89
CA GLY A 85 4.21 6.81 -26.33
C GLY A 85 3.76 5.40 -26.75
N HIS A 86 3.31 4.53 -25.83
CA HIS A 86 2.80 3.20 -26.14
C HIS A 86 1.85 2.69 -25.05
N GLU A 87 1.00 1.72 -25.43
CA GLU A 87 0.04 1.11 -24.50
C GLU A 87 0.74 0.52 -23.28
N SER A 88 0.33 0.97 -22.11
CA SER A 88 0.97 0.66 -20.84
C SER A 88 -0.04 0.58 -19.69
N SER A 89 0.38 -0.01 -18.59
CA SER A 89 -0.40 -0.12 -17.35
C SER A 89 0.43 0.21 -16.12
N ILE A 90 -0.21 0.81 -15.13
CA ILE A 90 0.38 1.17 -13.84
C ILE A 90 0.14 0.04 -12.84
N LEU A 91 1.14 -0.35 -12.06
CA LEU A 91 0.98 -1.28 -10.95
C LEU A 91 0.18 -0.61 -9.82
N THR A 92 -0.82 -1.33 -9.26
CA THR A 92 -1.73 -0.78 -8.25
C THR A 92 -1.62 -1.48 -6.89
N LYS A 93 -0.74 -2.47 -6.73
CA LYS A 93 -0.60 -3.22 -5.49
C LYS A 93 0.48 -2.61 -4.59
N ASP A 94 0.17 -2.35 -3.32
CA ASP A 94 1.08 -1.71 -2.35
C ASP A 94 2.41 -2.42 -2.21
N ASP A 95 2.41 -3.76 -2.18
CA ASP A 95 3.63 -4.57 -2.05
C ASP A 95 4.55 -4.51 -3.28
N GLN A 96 4.15 -3.81 -4.33
CA GLN A 96 4.93 -3.61 -5.56
C GLN A 96 5.39 -2.15 -5.75
N LEU A 97 5.09 -1.28 -4.79
CA LEU A 97 5.56 0.10 -4.83
C LEU A 97 7.07 0.19 -4.57
N VAL A 98 7.66 1.27 -5.07
CA VAL A 98 9.08 1.57 -4.90
C VAL A 98 9.21 2.78 -3.99
N HIS A 99 9.79 2.59 -2.81
CA HIS A 99 10.07 3.64 -1.85
C HIS A 99 11.46 4.20 -2.11
N VAL A 100 11.52 5.43 -2.59
CA VAL A 100 12.75 6.14 -2.94
C VAL A 100 13.14 7.02 -1.79
N GLU A 101 14.33 6.78 -1.22
CA GLU A 101 14.86 7.55 -0.12
C GLU A 101 15.31 8.95 -0.57
N ASN A 102 15.37 9.90 0.39
CA ASN A 102 15.63 11.31 0.12
C ASN A 102 16.98 11.57 -0.57
N ASP A 103 17.97 10.71 -0.34
CA ASP A 103 19.32 10.83 -0.92
C ASP A 103 19.32 10.84 -2.46
N ILE A 104 18.30 10.24 -3.09
CA ILE A 104 18.15 10.22 -4.54
C ILE A 104 16.83 10.83 -5.04
N SER A 105 15.89 11.14 -4.14
CA SER A 105 14.56 11.66 -4.53
C SER A 105 14.65 12.97 -5.30
N GLN A 106 15.58 13.86 -4.95
CA GLN A 106 15.81 15.13 -5.63
C GLN A 106 16.27 14.95 -7.08
N SER A 107 17.01 13.89 -7.38
CA SER A 107 17.47 13.60 -8.73
C SER A 107 16.32 13.20 -9.66
N LEU A 108 15.20 12.70 -9.11
CA LEU A 108 14.02 12.31 -9.89
C LEU A 108 13.35 13.51 -10.59
N GLU A 109 13.48 14.72 -10.06
CA GLU A 109 12.89 15.92 -10.68
C GLU A 109 13.40 16.15 -12.11
N SER A 110 14.70 15.90 -12.34
CA SER A 110 15.31 16.03 -13.65
C SER A 110 14.90 14.92 -14.62
N LEU A 111 14.29 13.85 -14.11
CA LEU A 111 13.84 12.67 -14.86
C LEU A 111 12.35 12.68 -15.18
N LYS A 112 11.65 13.78 -14.84
CA LYS A 112 10.24 13.96 -15.20
C LYS A 112 10.06 13.99 -16.72
N CYS A 113 9.15 13.15 -17.22
CA CYS A 113 8.86 13.02 -18.65
C CYS A 113 7.39 13.26 -19.02
N GLY A 114 6.49 13.37 -18.04
CA GLY A 114 5.08 13.61 -18.28
C GLY A 114 4.27 13.79 -16.99
N HIS A 115 2.95 13.75 -17.15
CA HIS A 115 1.98 13.76 -16.06
C HIS A 115 0.78 12.90 -16.48
N LEU A 116 0.09 12.25 -15.54
CA LEU A 116 -1.10 11.49 -15.86
C LEU A 116 -2.27 12.42 -16.24
N SER A 117 -3.07 12.01 -17.21
CA SER A 117 -4.34 12.65 -17.52
C SER A 117 -5.31 12.54 -16.33
N LYS A 118 -6.28 13.44 -16.24
CA LYS A 118 -7.32 13.37 -15.19
C LYS A 118 -8.08 12.05 -15.21
N GLN A 119 -8.31 11.49 -16.39
CA GLN A 119 -9.00 10.21 -16.55
C GLN A 119 -8.14 9.05 -16.04
N ASP A 120 -6.84 9.06 -16.32
CA ASP A 120 -5.91 8.03 -15.86
C ASP A 120 -5.70 8.10 -14.35
N ILE A 121 -5.65 9.31 -13.77
CA ILE A 121 -5.62 9.52 -12.32
C ILE A 121 -6.83 8.88 -11.67
N ALA A 122 -8.05 9.23 -12.10
CA ALA A 122 -9.30 8.69 -11.52
C ALA A 122 -9.36 7.16 -11.64
N ARG A 123 -8.93 6.60 -12.76
CA ARG A 123 -8.89 5.15 -12.99
C ARG A 123 -7.85 4.47 -12.10
N PHE A 124 -6.68 5.06 -11.97
CA PHE A 124 -5.62 4.56 -11.09
C PHE A 124 -6.08 4.55 -9.63
N GLU A 125 -6.61 5.66 -9.12
CA GLU A 125 -7.09 5.77 -7.74
C GLU A 125 -8.18 4.74 -7.44
N LYS A 126 -9.16 4.58 -8.34
CA LYS A 126 -10.20 3.57 -8.20
C LYS A 126 -9.59 2.16 -8.12
N SER A 127 -8.72 1.81 -9.07
CA SER A 127 -8.09 0.49 -9.09
C SER A 127 -7.20 0.24 -7.88
N TYR A 128 -6.50 1.27 -7.41
CA TYR A 128 -5.64 1.22 -6.23
C TYR A 128 -6.45 0.93 -4.95
N ILE A 129 -7.56 1.64 -4.77
CA ILE A 129 -8.47 1.42 -3.64
C ILE A 129 -9.09 0.02 -3.70
N GLU A 130 -9.58 -0.41 -4.85
CA GLU A 130 -10.19 -1.73 -5.03
C GLU A 130 -9.20 -2.86 -4.72
N VAL A 131 -7.94 -2.73 -5.14
CA VAL A 131 -6.91 -3.76 -4.95
C VAL A 131 -6.45 -3.85 -3.50
N ASN A 132 -6.20 -2.72 -2.85
CA ASN A 132 -5.54 -2.71 -1.55
C ASN A 132 -6.53 -2.64 -0.37
N TYR A 133 -7.70 -2.05 -0.57
CA TYR A 133 -8.70 -1.81 0.49
C TYR A 133 -10.07 -2.41 0.20
N GLY A 134 -10.28 -3.05 -0.95
CA GLY A 134 -11.60 -3.53 -1.37
C GLY A 134 -12.24 -4.51 -0.39
N GLN A 135 -11.47 -5.41 0.20
CA GLN A 135 -11.98 -6.35 1.21
C GLN A 135 -12.40 -5.63 2.50
N TYR A 136 -11.61 -4.65 2.94
CA TYR A 136 -11.92 -3.84 4.11
C TYR A 136 -13.22 -3.03 3.91
N ILE A 137 -13.37 -2.40 2.75
CA ILE A 137 -14.58 -1.65 2.40
C ILE A 137 -15.80 -2.57 2.37
N GLN A 138 -15.69 -3.77 1.79
CA GLN A 138 -16.78 -4.75 1.78
C GLN A 138 -17.18 -5.17 3.20
N GLN A 139 -16.21 -5.48 4.06
CA GLN A 139 -16.46 -5.82 5.46
C GLN A 139 -17.12 -4.68 6.22
N THR A 140 -16.66 -3.45 6.03
CA THR A 140 -17.24 -2.26 6.66
C THR A 140 -18.69 -2.04 6.21
N ASN A 141 -18.96 -2.16 4.89
CA ASN A 141 -20.31 -2.04 4.37
C ASN A 141 -21.24 -3.15 4.89
N GLN A 142 -20.76 -4.38 5.00
CA GLN A 142 -21.51 -5.48 5.60
C GLN A 142 -21.85 -5.19 7.07
N ARG A 143 -20.89 -4.69 7.85
CA ARG A 143 -21.11 -4.30 9.25
C ARG A 143 -22.11 -3.16 9.43
N GLN A 144 -22.17 -2.22 8.49
CA GLN A 144 -23.14 -1.12 8.52
C GLN A 144 -24.57 -1.57 8.23
N HIS A 145 -24.77 -2.67 7.50
CA HIS A 145 -26.07 -3.25 7.19
C HIS A 145 -26.46 -4.42 8.12
N GLU A 146 -25.59 -4.77 9.06
CA GLU A 146 -25.80 -5.84 10.04
C GLU A 146 -26.85 -5.41 11.07
N THR A 147 -27.85 -6.25 11.30
CA THR A 147 -28.82 -6.04 12.38
C THR A 147 -28.14 -6.18 13.75
N LEU A 148 -28.77 -5.64 14.80
CA LEU A 148 -28.24 -5.69 16.16
C LEU A 148 -27.97 -7.15 16.60
N GLU A 149 -28.91 -8.06 16.30
CA GLU A 149 -28.80 -9.48 16.61
C GLU A 149 -27.68 -10.20 15.85
N GLU A 150 -27.47 -9.83 14.57
CA GLU A 150 -26.38 -10.39 13.76
C GLU A 150 -25.01 -9.90 14.26
N ARG A 151 -24.96 -8.64 14.70
CA ARG A 151 -23.77 -8.05 15.31
C ARG A 151 -23.41 -8.74 16.63
N GLU A 152 -24.38 -8.98 17.50
CA GLU A 152 -24.17 -9.72 18.75
C GLU A 152 -23.64 -11.13 18.50
N ARG A 153 -24.27 -11.90 17.61
CA ARG A 153 -23.82 -13.25 17.25
C ARG A 153 -22.43 -13.27 16.61
N ARG A 154 -22.03 -12.22 15.93
CA ARG A 154 -20.68 -12.10 15.37
C ARG A 154 -19.66 -11.85 16.47
N ILE A 155 -19.94 -10.92 17.39
CA ILE A 155 -19.07 -10.61 18.53
C ILE A 155 -18.87 -11.84 19.40
N GLU A 156 -19.95 -12.60 19.69
CA GLU A 156 -19.83 -13.85 20.44
C GLU A 156 -18.89 -14.86 19.75
N ARG A 157 -19.02 -15.06 18.45
CA ARG A 157 -18.12 -15.97 17.71
C ARG A 157 -16.67 -15.50 17.71
N GLU A 158 -16.43 -14.21 17.48
CA GLU A 158 -15.09 -13.63 17.51
C GLU A 158 -14.44 -13.80 18.90
N LEU A 159 -15.23 -13.67 19.97
CA LEU A 159 -14.78 -13.87 21.35
C LEU A 159 -14.45 -15.34 21.61
N ASP A 160 -15.30 -16.26 21.20
CA ASP A 160 -15.08 -17.70 21.35
C ASP A 160 -13.82 -18.18 20.59
N GLU A 161 -13.60 -17.66 19.39
CA GLU A 161 -12.40 -17.95 18.61
C GLU A 161 -11.12 -17.43 19.29
N GLN A 162 -11.18 -16.25 19.91
CA GLN A 162 -10.06 -15.69 20.66
C GLN A 162 -9.77 -16.49 21.92
N LEU A 163 -10.81 -16.88 22.67
CA LEU A 163 -10.68 -17.74 23.85
C LEU A 163 -10.14 -19.12 23.51
N ALA A 164 -10.62 -19.75 22.45
CA ALA A 164 -10.11 -21.02 21.96
C ALA A 164 -8.62 -20.93 21.55
N GLY A 165 -8.19 -19.80 20.96
CA GLY A 165 -6.79 -19.52 20.66
C GLY A 165 -5.90 -19.39 21.90
N ILE A 166 -6.45 -18.90 23.02
CA ILE A 166 -5.75 -18.80 24.30
C ILE A 166 -5.64 -20.18 24.96
N GLU A 167 -6.71 -20.99 24.93
CA GLU A 167 -6.73 -22.33 25.50
C GLU A 167 -5.84 -23.33 24.73
N ALA A 168 -5.65 -23.13 23.42
CA ALA A 168 -4.78 -23.95 22.58
C ALA A 168 -3.28 -23.72 22.85
N THR A 169 -2.91 -22.66 23.56
CA THR A 169 -1.51 -22.43 23.97
C THR A 169 -1.19 -23.31 25.19
N PRO A 170 -0.16 -24.16 25.13
CA PRO A 170 0.14 -25.06 26.24
C PRO A 170 0.39 -24.25 27.52
N LYS A 171 -0.34 -24.63 28.59
CA LYS A 171 -0.33 -23.95 29.91
C LYS A 171 1.07 -23.85 30.57
N SER A 172 2.08 -24.49 30.01
CA SER A 172 3.47 -24.46 30.51
C SER A 172 4.30 -23.25 30.09
N GLU A 173 3.77 -22.41 29.16
CA GLU A 173 4.55 -21.31 28.57
C GLU A 173 4.00 -19.91 28.86
N LEU A 174 2.79 -19.80 29.41
CA LEU A 174 2.19 -18.50 29.72
C LEU A 174 2.20 -18.25 31.23
N THR A 175 2.89 -17.21 31.64
CA THR A 175 2.78 -16.70 33.02
C THR A 175 1.42 -16.02 33.20
N ASP A 176 0.84 -16.05 34.43
CA ASP A 176 -0.42 -15.38 34.77
C ASP A 176 -0.46 -13.91 34.30
N LYS A 177 0.70 -13.28 34.21
CA LYS A 177 0.87 -11.90 33.74
C LYS A 177 0.67 -11.74 32.22
N GLU A 178 1.03 -12.73 31.43
CA GLU A 178 0.83 -12.73 29.97
C GLU A 178 -0.60 -13.04 29.60
N LEU A 179 -1.27 -13.87 30.41
CA LEU A 179 -2.72 -14.13 30.29
C LEU A 179 -3.53 -12.87 30.60
N LEU A 180 -3.20 -12.13 31.68
CA LEU A 180 -3.81 -10.87 32.01
C LEU A 180 -3.61 -9.81 30.91
N ASN A 181 -2.40 -9.67 30.38
CA ASN A 181 -2.12 -8.73 29.30
C ASN A 181 -2.91 -9.07 28.01
N LYS A 182 -3.09 -10.34 27.68
CA LYS A 182 -3.90 -10.75 26.52
C LYS A 182 -5.37 -10.47 26.70
N LEU A 183 -5.90 -10.65 27.91
CA LEU A 183 -7.28 -10.31 28.27
C LEU A 183 -7.53 -8.80 28.24
N GLU A 184 -6.64 -8.00 28.83
CA GLU A 184 -6.74 -6.53 28.78
C GLU A 184 -6.65 -5.98 27.35
N THR A 185 -5.84 -6.60 26.49
CA THR A 185 -5.72 -6.20 25.08
C THR A 185 -7.01 -6.55 24.31
N ALA A 186 -7.63 -7.68 24.61
CA ALA A 186 -8.90 -8.09 23.99
C ALA A 186 -10.06 -7.17 24.43
N GLU A 187 -10.13 -6.81 25.71
CA GLU A 187 -11.13 -5.87 26.24
C GLU A 187 -10.93 -4.44 25.69
N ALA A 188 -9.69 -3.98 25.55
CA ALA A 188 -9.39 -2.68 24.95
C ALA A 188 -9.76 -2.62 23.46
N GLY A 189 -9.64 -3.74 22.74
CA GLY A 189 -10.09 -3.86 21.35
C GLY A 189 -11.60 -3.79 21.19
N LEU A 190 -12.35 -4.29 22.16
CA LEU A 190 -13.81 -4.24 22.18
C LEU A 190 -14.36 -2.86 22.60
N SER A 191 -13.65 -2.14 23.48
CA SER A 191 -14.07 -0.80 23.93
C SER A 191 -13.75 0.32 22.94
N GLY A 192 -12.72 0.13 22.08
CA GLY A 192 -12.31 1.11 21.07
C GLY A 192 -13.27 1.29 19.89
N SER A 193 -14.26 0.39 19.74
CA SER A 193 -15.26 0.48 18.66
C SER A 193 -16.48 1.35 18.96
N ALA A 194 -16.55 1.94 20.17
CA ALA A 194 -17.75 2.63 20.65
C ALA A 194 -17.69 4.17 20.64
N THR A 195 -16.59 4.79 20.20
CA THR A 195 -16.48 6.25 20.11
C THR A 195 -16.26 6.72 18.68
N TYR A 196 -17.31 6.66 17.85
CA TYR A 196 -17.44 7.54 16.70
C TYR A 196 -18.15 8.83 17.18
N ASN A 197 -17.38 9.84 17.52
CA ASN A 197 -17.91 11.20 17.63
C ASN A 197 -18.33 11.68 16.25
N ASN A 198 -19.62 11.92 16.10
CA ASN A 198 -20.21 12.78 15.09
C ASN A 198 -19.79 14.24 15.40
N ASP A 199 -18.74 14.71 14.78
CA ASP A 199 -18.46 16.15 14.63
C ASP A 199 -18.07 16.42 13.19
N TYR A 200 -19.11 16.52 12.33
CA TYR A 200 -19.08 17.32 11.12
C TYR A 200 -20.12 18.42 11.28
N GLU A 201 -19.73 19.56 11.82
CA GLU A 201 -20.35 20.83 11.53
C GLU A 201 -19.52 21.57 10.48
N ILE A 202 -20.18 21.81 9.33
CA ILE A 202 -20.09 22.84 8.28
C ILE A 202 -18.69 23.35 7.89
#